data_98443b420dd8b863048b8cfffeb1aa25
#
_entry.id   98443b420dd8b863048b8cfffeb1aa25
#
_cell.length_a   1.000
_cell.length_b   1.000
_cell.length_c   1.000
_cell.angle_alpha   90.00
_cell.angle_beta   90.00
_cell.angle_gamma   90.00
#
_symmetry.space_group_name_H-M   'P 1'
#
loop_
_entity.id
_entity.type
_entity.pdbx_description
1 polymer ?
#
loop_
_entity_poly.entity_id
_entity_poly.type
_entity_poly.pdbx_seq_one_letter_code
_entity_poly.pdbx_strand_id
1 'polypeptide(L)'
;ASDVYKRQALDTGLPVLRSDANTYETAHMLASLSSAIPIDDPERIEESMESVARRVDTDWLQEHLKVQRQSRLSPPAFRYQLSERARSANKRIVLPEGCEPRTVHAAIICHQRKLARCVLIGNPQEIRSVAAAQGLELPEDLELMDPASVRDRYIAPMVEFRKHKGLTEDMAEAMLEDNVVLGTMMVAMDEADGLVSGAIHTTANTVRPALQLIKTHDNAKVVSSVFFMLLPEQVLVYGDCAINPDPNAEELADIAIQSAESAEAFGIEPVVAMISYSTGESGSGQDVDKVREATRIARERRPDLLIDGPLQYDAAAIESVG
;
A
#
# COMPACT_ATOMS: atom_id res chain seq x y z
N ALA A 1 -6.26 -50.68 -6.56
CA ALA A 1 -6.52 -49.66 -5.49
C ALA A 1 -7.26 -48.42 -6.04
N SER A 2 -6.92 -47.94 -7.25
CA SER A 2 -7.54 -46.70 -7.78
C SER A 2 -9.05 -46.81 -8.06
N ASP A 3 -9.56 -47.99 -8.45
CA ASP A 3 -10.96 -48.11 -8.85
C ASP A 3 -11.93 -48.20 -7.67
N VAL A 4 -11.47 -48.66 -6.50
CA VAL A 4 -12.28 -48.70 -5.28
C VAL A 4 -12.54 -47.25 -4.77
N TYR A 5 -11.52 -46.40 -4.74
CA TYR A 5 -11.67 -45.03 -4.31
C TYR A 5 -12.50 -44.16 -5.29
N LYS A 6 -12.42 -44.45 -6.61
CA LYS A 6 -13.28 -43.81 -7.60
C LYS A 6 -14.76 -44.15 -7.39
N ARG A 7 -15.10 -45.40 -7.10
CA ARG A 7 -16.47 -45.79 -6.79
C ARG A 7 -16.98 -45.14 -5.52
N GLN A 8 -16.17 -45.16 -4.46
CA GLN A 8 -16.55 -44.48 -3.20
C GLN A 8 -16.80 -42.98 -3.36
N ALA A 9 -15.97 -42.29 -4.15
CA ALA A 9 -16.16 -40.86 -4.40
C ALA A 9 -17.41 -40.58 -5.25
N LEU A 10 -17.71 -41.41 -6.25
CA LEU A 10 -18.94 -41.35 -7.06
C LEU A 10 -20.20 -41.61 -6.21
N ASP A 11 -20.15 -42.59 -5.30
CA ASP A 11 -21.24 -42.90 -4.40
C ASP A 11 -21.50 -41.80 -3.35
N THR A 12 -20.49 -41.00 -3.01
CA THR A 12 -20.59 -39.87 -2.07
C THR A 12 -20.85 -38.53 -2.74
N GLY A 13 -20.92 -38.47 -4.08
CA GLY A 13 -21.12 -37.23 -4.83
C GLY A 13 -19.91 -36.25 -4.78
N LEU A 14 -18.73 -36.75 -4.37
CA LEU A 14 -17.52 -35.93 -4.33
C LEU A 14 -16.91 -35.81 -5.74
N PRO A 15 -16.45 -34.62 -6.12
CA PRO A 15 -15.74 -34.44 -7.39
C PRO A 15 -14.42 -35.22 -7.38
N VAL A 16 -14.13 -35.92 -8.47
CA VAL A 16 -12.88 -36.67 -8.64
C VAL A 16 -12.08 -36.01 -9.75
N LEU A 17 -10.92 -35.47 -9.40
CA LEU A 17 -9.97 -34.91 -10.36
C LEU A 17 -8.85 -35.93 -10.62
N ARG A 18 -8.50 -36.11 -11.89
CA ARG A 18 -7.35 -36.92 -12.30
C ARG A 18 -6.18 -36.02 -12.61
N SER A 19 -5.03 -36.33 -12.06
CA SER A 19 -3.76 -35.68 -12.39
C SER A 19 -2.82 -36.69 -13.04
N ASP A 20 -2.07 -36.26 -14.04
CA ASP A 20 -1.01 -37.06 -14.67
C ASP A 20 0.33 -36.86 -13.94
N ALA A 21 0.40 -35.92 -13.00
CA ALA A 21 1.54 -35.71 -12.12
C ALA A 21 1.62 -36.74 -11.00
N ASN A 22 2.81 -36.96 -10.44
CA ASN A 22 2.99 -37.84 -9.29
C ASN A 22 2.34 -37.22 -8.01
N THR A 23 2.23 -38.05 -6.95
CA THR A 23 1.55 -37.65 -5.72
C THR A 23 2.16 -36.40 -5.08
N TYR A 24 3.49 -36.24 -5.09
CA TYR A 24 4.18 -35.09 -4.51
C TYR A 24 3.91 -33.83 -5.33
N GLU A 25 4.07 -33.89 -6.64
CA GLU A 25 3.79 -32.77 -7.55
C GLU A 25 2.33 -32.35 -7.46
N THR A 26 1.39 -33.31 -7.44
CA THR A 26 -0.04 -33.04 -7.29
C THR A 26 -0.34 -32.34 -5.95
N ALA A 27 0.25 -32.82 -4.85
CA ALA A 27 0.09 -32.22 -3.53
C ALA A 27 0.69 -30.79 -3.48
N HIS A 28 1.84 -30.58 -4.11
CA HIS A 28 2.47 -29.28 -4.19
C HIS A 28 1.63 -28.30 -5.03
N MET A 29 1.14 -28.73 -6.17
CA MET A 29 0.23 -27.93 -7.00
C MET A 29 -1.04 -27.54 -6.24
N LEU A 30 -1.66 -28.49 -5.52
CA LEU A 30 -2.85 -28.21 -4.71
C LEU A 30 -2.56 -27.25 -3.56
N ALA A 31 -1.40 -27.39 -2.90
CA ALA A 31 -0.98 -26.48 -1.83
C ALA A 31 -0.66 -25.08 -2.33
N SER A 32 -0.25 -24.92 -3.58
CA SER A 32 0.05 -23.63 -4.22
C SER A 32 -1.19 -22.94 -4.82
N LEU A 33 -2.34 -23.62 -4.90
CA LEU A 33 -3.57 -23.01 -5.39
C LEU A 33 -4.01 -21.90 -4.46
N SER A 34 -4.06 -20.69 -5.00
CA SER A 34 -4.63 -19.56 -4.27
C SER A 34 -6.14 -19.73 -4.13
N SER A 35 -6.66 -19.55 -2.90
CA SER A 35 -8.10 -19.45 -2.65
C SER A 35 -8.67 -18.10 -3.10
N ALA A 36 -7.79 -17.11 -3.37
CA ALA A 36 -8.22 -15.83 -3.89
C ALA A 36 -8.56 -15.95 -5.37
N ILE A 37 -9.74 -15.45 -5.74
CA ILE A 37 -10.16 -15.37 -7.13
C ILE A 37 -9.60 -14.07 -7.70
N PRO A 38 -8.77 -14.11 -8.76
CA PRO A 38 -8.28 -12.91 -9.41
C PRO A 38 -9.43 -12.07 -9.95
N ILE A 39 -9.29 -10.74 -9.88
CA ILE A 39 -10.33 -9.81 -10.35
C ILE A 39 -10.51 -9.84 -11.88
N ASP A 40 -9.53 -10.38 -12.58
CA ASP A 40 -9.46 -10.54 -14.02
C ASP A 40 -9.90 -11.96 -14.50
N ASP A 41 -10.47 -12.74 -13.59
CA ASP A 41 -11.10 -14.05 -13.90
C ASP A 41 -12.63 -13.96 -13.72
N PRO A 42 -13.37 -13.38 -14.68
CA PRO A 42 -14.79 -13.15 -14.57
C PRO A 42 -15.60 -14.46 -14.51
N GLU A 43 -15.13 -15.51 -15.15
CA GLU A 43 -15.80 -16.83 -15.14
C GLU A 43 -15.80 -17.45 -13.75
N ARG A 44 -14.65 -17.47 -13.07
CA ARG A 44 -14.57 -17.95 -11.68
C ARG A 44 -15.30 -17.05 -10.70
N ILE A 45 -15.33 -15.73 -10.94
CA ILE A 45 -16.10 -14.80 -10.13
C ILE A 45 -17.59 -15.13 -10.24
N GLU A 46 -18.12 -15.28 -11.47
CA GLU A 46 -19.53 -15.57 -11.71
C GLU A 46 -19.95 -16.93 -11.14
N GLU A 47 -19.17 -17.98 -11.38
CA GLU A 47 -19.41 -19.29 -10.80
C GLU A 47 -19.41 -19.28 -9.27
N SER A 48 -18.49 -18.53 -8.67
CA SER A 48 -18.40 -18.40 -7.22
C SER A 48 -19.60 -17.63 -6.66
N MET A 49 -19.99 -16.53 -7.30
CA MET A 49 -21.16 -15.75 -6.93
C MET A 49 -22.45 -16.58 -7.02
N GLU A 50 -22.64 -17.33 -8.10
CA GLU A 50 -23.79 -18.22 -8.24
C GLU A 50 -23.79 -19.35 -7.21
N SER A 51 -22.61 -19.94 -6.93
CA SER A 51 -22.48 -21.00 -5.94
C SER A 51 -22.82 -20.51 -4.53
N VAL A 52 -22.42 -19.29 -4.18
CA VAL A 52 -22.78 -18.64 -2.91
C VAL A 52 -24.27 -18.30 -2.91
N ALA A 53 -24.78 -17.65 -3.96
CA ALA A 53 -26.18 -17.24 -4.05
C ALA A 53 -27.17 -18.40 -3.87
N ARG A 54 -26.86 -19.59 -4.42
CA ARG A 54 -27.68 -20.79 -4.26
C ARG A 54 -27.70 -21.36 -2.84
N ARG A 55 -26.71 -20.99 -1.99
CA ARG A 55 -26.57 -21.51 -0.62
C ARG A 55 -26.96 -20.49 0.45
N VAL A 56 -27.18 -19.24 0.06
CA VAL A 56 -27.61 -18.18 1.00
C VAL A 56 -29.07 -18.37 1.34
N ASP A 57 -29.37 -18.46 2.62
CA ASP A 57 -30.73 -18.32 3.15
C ASP A 57 -31.14 -16.86 3.06
N THR A 58 -31.99 -16.54 2.10
CA THR A 58 -32.43 -15.16 1.83
C THR A 58 -33.27 -14.56 2.96
N ASP A 59 -34.02 -15.39 3.69
CA ASP A 59 -34.87 -14.93 4.79
C ASP A 59 -33.99 -14.59 6.00
N TRP A 60 -33.02 -15.46 6.30
CA TRP A 60 -31.99 -15.19 7.32
C TRP A 60 -31.20 -13.92 6.98
N LEU A 61 -30.78 -13.75 5.74
CA LEU A 61 -30.03 -12.57 5.30
C LEU A 61 -30.85 -11.28 5.46
N GLN A 62 -32.13 -11.30 5.05
CA GLN A 62 -33.02 -10.13 5.20
C GLN A 62 -33.25 -9.75 6.66
N GLU A 63 -33.35 -10.74 7.54
CA GLU A 63 -33.52 -10.49 8.98
C GLU A 63 -32.25 -9.89 9.60
N HIS A 64 -31.08 -10.39 9.20
CA HIS A 64 -29.79 -9.91 9.71
C HIS A 64 -29.36 -8.55 9.13
N LEU A 65 -29.77 -8.20 7.91
CA LEU A 65 -29.55 -6.88 7.31
C LEU A 65 -30.36 -5.77 8.00
N LYS A 66 -31.43 -6.12 8.74
CA LYS A 66 -32.19 -5.14 9.53
C LYS A 66 -31.48 -4.70 10.80
N VAL A 67 -30.48 -5.45 11.25
CA VAL A 67 -29.68 -5.11 12.43
C VAL A 67 -28.62 -4.09 11.98
N GLN A 68 -28.79 -2.83 12.39
CA GLN A 68 -27.75 -1.81 12.25
C GLN A 68 -26.55 -2.19 13.14
N ARG A 69 -25.61 -2.94 12.58
CA ARG A 69 -24.27 -3.08 13.17
C ARG A 69 -23.44 -1.92 12.70
N GLN A 70 -22.59 -1.37 13.56
CA GLN A 70 -21.53 -0.47 13.11
C GLN A 70 -20.71 -1.22 12.05
N SER A 71 -20.79 -0.73 10.82
CA SER A 71 -20.09 -1.34 9.69
C SER A 71 -18.60 -1.04 9.82
N ARG A 72 -17.84 -1.97 10.39
CA ARG A 72 -16.38 -1.90 10.31
C ARG A 72 -15.96 -2.22 8.88
N LEU A 73 -15.06 -1.41 8.32
CA LEU A 73 -14.52 -1.63 6.99
C LEU A 73 -13.66 -2.91 7.00
N SER A 74 -14.16 -3.96 6.38
CA SER A 74 -13.41 -5.22 6.29
C SER A 74 -12.23 -5.10 5.33
N PRO A 75 -11.13 -5.85 5.53
CA PRO A 75 -9.97 -5.80 4.64
C PRO A 75 -10.30 -6.06 3.16
N PRO A 76 -11.15 -7.01 2.78
CA PRO A 76 -11.56 -7.16 1.38
C PRO A 76 -12.30 -5.94 0.82
N ALA A 77 -13.21 -5.36 1.61
CA ALA A 77 -13.95 -4.16 1.19
C ALA A 77 -13.01 -2.95 1.05
N PHE A 78 -12.05 -2.79 1.96
CA PHE A 78 -11.02 -1.77 1.87
C PHE A 78 -10.19 -1.90 0.59
N ARG A 79 -9.68 -3.10 0.30
CA ARG A 79 -8.92 -3.37 -0.93
C ARG A 79 -9.73 -3.10 -2.19
N TYR A 80 -11.01 -3.46 -2.19
CA TYR A 80 -11.90 -3.17 -3.30
C TYR A 80 -12.08 -1.66 -3.49
N GLN A 81 -12.39 -0.93 -2.41
CA GLN A 81 -12.53 0.53 -2.46
C GLN A 81 -11.27 1.23 -2.95
N LEU A 82 -10.08 0.78 -2.50
CA LEU A 82 -8.79 1.30 -3.00
C LEU A 82 -8.65 1.09 -4.50
N SER A 83 -8.97 -0.11 -4.99
CA SER A 83 -8.87 -0.42 -6.42
C SER A 83 -9.83 0.43 -7.25
N GLU A 84 -11.07 0.62 -6.80
CA GLU A 84 -12.05 1.47 -7.49
C GLU A 84 -11.64 2.96 -7.48
N ARG A 85 -11.16 3.46 -6.34
CA ARG A 85 -10.64 4.84 -6.25
C ARG A 85 -9.44 5.04 -7.17
N ALA A 86 -8.50 4.09 -7.20
CA ALA A 86 -7.32 4.13 -8.06
C ALA A 86 -7.72 4.18 -9.54
N ARG A 87 -8.64 3.31 -9.98
CA ARG A 87 -9.18 3.30 -11.35
C ARG A 87 -9.84 4.63 -11.71
N SER A 88 -10.68 5.14 -10.83
CA SER A 88 -11.39 6.41 -11.06
C SER A 88 -10.44 7.60 -11.13
N ALA A 89 -9.39 7.60 -10.31
CA ALA A 89 -8.40 8.66 -10.27
C ALA A 89 -7.46 8.66 -11.48
N ASN A 90 -7.21 7.47 -12.07
CA ASN A 90 -6.37 7.26 -13.25
C ASN A 90 -5.03 8.02 -13.19
N LYS A 91 -4.34 7.93 -12.05
CA LYS A 91 -3.12 8.69 -11.77
C LYS A 91 -1.91 8.18 -12.53
N ARG A 92 -1.01 9.11 -12.90
CA ARG A 92 0.27 8.80 -13.55
C ARG A 92 1.34 8.60 -12.48
N ILE A 93 1.83 7.36 -12.34
CA ILE A 93 2.76 6.94 -11.29
C ILE A 93 4.11 6.55 -11.88
N VAL A 94 5.16 7.19 -11.39
CA VAL A 94 6.54 6.92 -11.80
C VAL A 94 7.11 5.75 -11.00
N LEU A 95 7.73 4.83 -11.71
CA LEU A 95 8.45 3.67 -11.18
C LEU A 95 9.92 3.78 -11.61
N PRO A 96 10.80 4.38 -10.77
CA PRO A 96 12.17 4.70 -11.15
C PRO A 96 13.07 3.48 -11.28
N GLU A 97 12.68 2.35 -10.72
CA GLU A 97 13.38 1.07 -10.78
C GLU A 97 12.86 0.22 -11.97
N GLY A 98 12.76 0.85 -13.15
CA GLY A 98 12.07 0.28 -14.31
C GLY A 98 12.70 -0.98 -14.89
N CYS A 99 13.98 -1.28 -14.62
CA CYS A 99 14.63 -2.52 -15.03
C CYS A 99 14.57 -3.63 -13.96
N GLU A 100 13.95 -3.40 -12.80
CA GLU A 100 13.82 -4.37 -11.75
C GLU A 100 12.64 -5.32 -12.04
N PRO A 101 12.85 -6.67 -12.00
CA PRO A 101 11.81 -7.64 -12.40
C PRO A 101 10.46 -7.50 -11.71
N ARG A 102 10.43 -7.26 -10.39
CA ARG A 102 9.19 -7.09 -9.62
C ARG A 102 8.45 -5.81 -10.00
N THR A 103 9.20 -4.74 -10.30
CA THR A 103 8.67 -3.45 -10.73
C THR A 103 8.04 -3.56 -12.11
N VAL A 104 8.70 -4.25 -13.04
CA VAL A 104 8.15 -4.52 -14.39
C VAL A 104 6.85 -5.32 -14.27
N HIS A 105 6.84 -6.39 -13.49
CA HIS A 105 5.64 -7.21 -13.28
C HIS A 105 4.51 -6.40 -12.64
N ALA A 106 4.81 -5.61 -11.61
CA ALA A 106 3.82 -4.73 -10.97
C ALA A 106 3.22 -3.70 -11.95
N ALA A 107 4.05 -3.08 -12.79
CA ALA A 107 3.58 -2.14 -13.81
C ALA A 107 2.62 -2.79 -14.82
N ILE A 108 2.93 -4.01 -15.28
CA ILE A 108 2.05 -4.78 -16.18
C ILE A 108 0.70 -5.07 -15.51
N ILE A 109 0.71 -5.54 -14.24
CA ILE A 109 -0.52 -5.79 -13.49
C ILE A 109 -1.34 -4.51 -13.30
N CYS A 110 -0.70 -3.40 -12.91
CA CYS A 110 -1.37 -2.11 -12.74
C CYS A 110 -2.01 -1.63 -14.05
N HIS A 111 -1.31 -1.81 -15.17
CA HIS A 111 -1.81 -1.47 -16.49
C HIS A 111 -3.03 -2.33 -16.87
N GLN A 112 -2.93 -3.66 -16.79
CA GLN A 112 -4.01 -4.60 -17.10
C GLN A 112 -5.27 -4.34 -16.26
N ARG A 113 -5.07 -4.03 -14.98
CA ARG A 113 -6.17 -3.74 -14.03
C ARG A 113 -6.63 -2.29 -14.04
N LYS A 114 -6.01 -1.44 -14.84
CA LYS A 114 -6.28 0.00 -14.94
C LYS A 114 -6.18 0.72 -13.59
N LEU A 115 -5.24 0.31 -12.73
CA LEU A 115 -5.06 0.89 -11.40
C LEU A 115 -4.30 2.22 -11.46
N ALA A 116 -3.33 2.33 -12.38
CA ALA A 116 -2.54 3.53 -12.59
C ALA A 116 -1.96 3.54 -14.00
N ARG A 117 -1.64 4.72 -14.50
CA ARG A 117 -0.79 4.92 -15.68
C ARG A 117 0.67 4.89 -15.21
N CYS A 118 1.28 3.71 -15.26
CA CYS A 118 2.66 3.52 -14.82
C CYS A 118 3.66 4.03 -15.87
N VAL A 119 4.72 4.69 -15.39
CA VAL A 119 5.88 5.10 -16.18
C VAL A 119 7.11 4.37 -15.63
N LEU A 120 7.68 3.46 -16.41
CA LEU A 120 8.92 2.77 -16.06
C LEU A 120 10.12 3.59 -16.53
N ILE A 121 10.93 4.10 -15.60
CA ILE A 121 12.19 4.77 -15.93
C ILE A 121 13.30 3.74 -16.05
N GLY A 122 13.91 3.66 -17.24
CA GLY A 122 15.03 2.75 -17.53
C GLY A 122 15.24 2.58 -19.01
N ASN A 123 16.29 1.84 -19.38
CA ASN A 123 16.53 1.54 -20.79
C ASN A 123 15.39 0.68 -21.36
N PRO A 124 14.66 1.12 -22.39
CA PRO A 124 13.52 0.39 -22.93
C PRO A 124 13.83 -1.02 -23.43
N GLN A 125 15.04 -1.25 -23.95
CA GLN A 125 15.46 -2.58 -24.42
C GLN A 125 15.69 -3.52 -23.24
N GLU A 126 16.30 -3.02 -22.16
CA GLU A 126 16.50 -3.77 -20.92
C GLU A 126 15.17 -4.13 -20.27
N ILE A 127 14.24 -3.18 -20.15
CA ILE A 127 12.88 -3.41 -19.61
C ILE A 127 12.17 -4.52 -20.39
N ARG A 128 12.24 -4.47 -21.75
CA ARG A 128 11.64 -5.52 -22.61
C ARG A 128 12.30 -6.88 -22.38
N SER A 129 13.62 -6.89 -22.23
CA SER A 129 14.37 -8.12 -21.96
C SER A 129 14.02 -8.72 -20.60
N VAL A 130 13.82 -7.88 -19.58
CA VAL A 130 13.39 -8.29 -18.23
C VAL A 130 11.98 -8.88 -18.25
N ALA A 131 11.03 -8.25 -18.96
CA ALA A 131 9.68 -8.79 -19.13
C ALA A 131 9.71 -10.16 -19.84
N ALA A 132 10.44 -10.25 -20.96
CA ALA A 132 10.56 -11.49 -21.72
C ALA A 132 11.22 -12.62 -20.90
N ALA A 133 12.23 -12.33 -20.09
CA ALA A 133 12.88 -13.31 -19.19
C ALA A 133 11.93 -13.89 -18.13
N GLN A 134 10.86 -13.14 -17.76
CA GLN A 134 9.81 -13.59 -16.87
C GLN A 134 8.64 -14.26 -17.60
N GLY A 135 8.70 -14.37 -18.93
CA GLY A 135 7.58 -14.87 -19.74
C GLY A 135 6.38 -13.94 -19.77
N LEU A 136 6.60 -12.64 -19.50
CA LEU A 136 5.55 -11.62 -19.49
C LEU A 136 5.53 -10.86 -20.81
N GLU A 137 4.33 -10.59 -21.31
CA GLU A 137 4.11 -9.70 -22.44
C GLU A 137 3.98 -8.25 -21.94
N LEU A 138 4.85 -7.38 -22.43
CA LEU A 138 4.84 -5.96 -22.08
C LEU A 138 3.78 -5.26 -22.94
N PRO A 139 2.75 -4.60 -22.37
CA PRO A 139 1.77 -3.86 -23.13
C PRO A 139 2.41 -2.78 -24.00
N GLU A 140 1.94 -2.62 -25.24
CA GLU A 140 2.53 -1.66 -26.21
C GLU A 140 2.37 -0.20 -25.74
N ASP A 141 1.30 0.10 -25.04
CA ASP A 141 0.95 1.43 -24.51
C ASP A 141 1.44 1.68 -23.09
N LEU A 142 2.17 0.72 -22.48
CA LEU A 142 2.85 0.96 -21.20
C LEU A 142 4.02 1.92 -21.42
N GLU A 143 4.02 3.02 -20.70
CA GLU A 143 5.01 4.09 -20.88
C GLU A 143 6.40 3.69 -20.37
N LEU A 144 7.37 3.65 -21.28
CA LEU A 144 8.78 3.43 -20.98
C LEU A 144 9.54 4.74 -21.22
N MET A 145 10.25 5.20 -20.23
CA MET A 145 11.02 6.44 -20.29
C MET A 145 12.52 6.16 -20.18
N ASP A 146 13.23 6.41 -21.28
CA ASP A 146 14.69 6.35 -21.27
C ASP A 146 15.26 7.61 -20.58
N PRO A 147 15.90 7.46 -19.40
CA PRO A 147 16.46 8.60 -18.67
C PRO A 147 17.48 9.40 -19.49
N ALA A 148 18.23 8.75 -20.36
CA ALA A 148 19.23 9.43 -21.20
C ALA A 148 18.59 10.41 -22.19
N SER A 149 17.35 10.18 -22.62
CA SER A 149 16.65 11.03 -23.58
C SER A 149 15.93 12.23 -22.97
N VAL A 150 15.71 12.22 -21.65
CA VAL A 150 14.86 13.24 -20.98
C VAL A 150 15.56 14.04 -19.89
N ARG A 151 16.70 13.56 -19.40
CA ARG A 151 17.42 14.10 -18.22
C ARG A 151 17.70 15.60 -18.34
N ASP A 152 18.22 16.02 -19.49
CA ASP A 152 18.69 17.39 -19.70
C ASP A 152 17.60 18.44 -19.47
N ARG A 153 16.36 18.14 -19.77
CA ARG A 153 15.23 19.07 -19.58
C ARG A 153 14.94 19.40 -18.11
N TYR A 154 15.42 18.56 -17.17
CA TYR A 154 15.20 18.73 -15.74
C TYR A 154 16.35 19.47 -15.03
N ILE A 155 17.50 19.71 -15.69
CA ILE A 155 18.66 20.35 -15.09
C ILE A 155 18.32 21.78 -14.65
N ALA A 156 17.86 22.62 -15.58
CA ALA A 156 17.54 24.01 -15.28
C ALA A 156 16.40 24.17 -14.24
N PRO A 157 15.27 23.43 -14.33
CA PRO A 157 14.24 23.44 -13.29
C PRO A 157 14.76 23.01 -11.90
N MET A 158 15.61 21.98 -11.84
CA MET A 158 16.17 21.50 -10.57
C MET A 158 17.09 22.55 -9.94
N VAL A 159 17.90 23.23 -10.73
CA VAL A 159 18.73 24.35 -10.27
C VAL A 159 17.85 25.46 -9.69
N GLU A 160 16.75 25.82 -10.36
CA GLU A 160 15.83 26.85 -9.86
C GLU A 160 15.17 26.45 -8.54
N PHE A 161 14.70 25.21 -8.40
CA PHE A 161 14.12 24.71 -7.14
C PHE A 161 15.10 24.76 -5.97
N ARG A 162 16.39 24.56 -6.24
CA ARG A 162 17.43 24.50 -5.21
C ARG A 162 18.45 25.66 -5.23
N LYS A 163 18.15 26.72 -5.97
CA LYS A 163 18.98 27.94 -6.08
C LYS A 163 19.42 28.49 -4.74
N HIS A 164 18.51 28.53 -3.76
CA HIS A 164 18.77 28.97 -2.40
C HIS A 164 19.76 28.08 -1.61
N LYS A 165 20.09 26.91 -2.11
CA LYS A 165 21.10 25.99 -1.57
C LYS A 165 22.39 25.94 -2.39
N GLY A 166 22.50 26.77 -3.43
CA GLY A 166 23.69 26.89 -4.26
C GLY A 166 23.90 25.70 -5.22
N LEU A 167 22.82 25.03 -5.65
CA LEU A 167 22.92 23.96 -6.63
C LEU A 167 23.36 24.52 -7.99
N THR A 168 24.42 23.94 -8.58
CA THR A 168 24.91 24.28 -9.93
C THR A 168 24.33 23.32 -10.97
N GLU A 169 24.45 23.66 -12.26
CA GLU A 169 24.03 22.79 -13.37
C GLU A 169 24.75 21.44 -13.35
N ASP A 170 26.08 21.45 -13.18
CA ASP A 170 26.90 20.22 -13.12
C ASP A 170 26.44 19.30 -11.96
N MET A 171 26.10 19.90 -10.81
CA MET A 171 25.60 19.14 -9.66
C MET A 171 24.20 18.59 -9.92
N ALA A 172 23.33 19.37 -10.58
CA ALA A 172 22.00 18.91 -10.94
C ALA A 172 22.06 17.77 -11.97
N GLU A 173 22.92 17.87 -12.97
CA GLU A 173 23.15 16.82 -13.95
C GLU A 173 23.60 15.52 -13.28
N ALA A 174 24.61 15.57 -12.40
CA ALA A 174 25.07 14.41 -11.64
C ALA A 174 23.99 13.80 -10.74
N MET A 175 23.16 14.63 -10.09
CA MET A 175 22.05 14.12 -9.26
C MET A 175 20.96 13.47 -10.09
N LEU A 176 20.67 13.97 -11.28
CA LEU A 176 19.65 13.42 -12.19
C LEU A 176 20.08 12.08 -12.83
N GLU A 177 21.31 11.63 -12.64
CA GLU A 177 21.71 10.25 -12.99
C GLU A 177 20.98 9.20 -12.17
N ASP A 178 20.54 9.55 -10.96
CA ASP A 178 19.67 8.72 -10.13
C ASP A 178 18.20 8.84 -10.63
N ASN A 179 17.65 7.72 -11.07
CA ASN A 179 16.28 7.66 -11.57
C ASN A 179 15.22 8.03 -10.50
N VAL A 180 15.52 7.88 -9.20
CA VAL A 180 14.62 8.34 -8.13
C VAL A 180 14.57 9.86 -8.10
N VAL A 181 15.72 10.52 -8.25
CA VAL A 181 15.79 11.98 -8.37
C VAL A 181 15.07 12.47 -9.62
N LEU A 182 15.32 11.83 -10.76
CA LEU A 182 14.64 12.14 -12.02
C LEU A 182 13.12 12.00 -11.89
N GLY A 183 12.63 10.88 -11.36
CA GLY A 183 11.20 10.65 -11.12
C GLY A 183 10.60 11.64 -10.11
N THR A 184 11.36 12.03 -9.09
CA THR A 184 10.94 13.06 -8.13
C THR A 184 10.80 14.42 -8.79
N MET A 185 11.67 14.77 -9.75
CA MET A 185 11.53 16.00 -10.54
C MET A 185 10.27 15.97 -11.41
N MET A 186 9.91 14.83 -11.98
CA MET A 186 8.64 14.69 -12.73
C MET A 186 7.43 15.00 -11.84
N VAL A 187 7.45 14.52 -10.59
CA VAL A 187 6.39 14.82 -9.61
C VAL A 187 6.42 16.30 -9.21
N ALA A 188 7.60 16.85 -8.94
CA ALA A 188 7.77 18.25 -8.53
C ALA A 188 7.34 19.26 -9.63
N MET A 189 7.33 18.83 -10.89
CA MET A 189 6.90 19.62 -12.05
C MET A 189 5.46 19.29 -12.51
N ASP A 190 4.69 18.57 -11.72
CA ASP A 190 3.31 18.14 -12.03
C ASP A 190 3.20 17.30 -13.32
N GLU A 191 4.29 16.68 -13.77
CA GLU A 191 4.28 15.78 -14.91
C GLU A 191 3.82 14.36 -14.52
N ALA A 192 3.91 14.03 -13.24
CA ALA A 192 3.38 12.80 -12.64
C ALA A 192 2.69 13.10 -11.32
N ASP A 193 1.73 12.27 -10.95
CA ASP A 193 0.95 12.42 -9.73
C ASP A 193 1.64 11.81 -8.50
N GLY A 194 2.60 10.92 -8.70
CA GLY A 194 3.32 10.26 -7.63
C GLY A 194 4.46 9.39 -8.13
N LEU A 195 5.25 8.93 -7.17
CA LEU A 195 6.38 8.03 -7.39
C LEU A 195 6.33 6.87 -6.40
N VAL A 196 6.60 5.66 -6.87
CA VAL A 196 6.72 4.46 -6.03
C VAL A 196 8.08 3.82 -6.28
N SER A 197 8.87 3.70 -5.23
CA SER A 197 10.22 3.14 -5.23
C SER A 197 10.44 2.27 -3.98
N GLY A 198 11.52 1.52 -3.92
CA GLY A 198 11.94 0.71 -2.78
C GLY A 198 12.11 -0.77 -3.09
N ALA A 199 12.06 -1.16 -4.37
CA ALA A 199 12.39 -2.53 -4.75
C ALA A 199 13.89 -2.82 -4.57
N ILE A 200 14.76 -1.83 -4.88
CA ILE A 200 16.22 -1.90 -4.69
C ILE A 200 16.79 -0.69 -3.93
N HIS A 201 16.05 0.42 -3.82
CA HIS A 201 16.47 1.59 -3.08
C HIS A 201 16.04 1.52 -1.61
N THR A 202 16.84 2.12 -0.74
CA THR A 202 16.46 2.28 0.68
C THR A 202 15.40 3.36 0.85
N THR A 203 14.68 3.34 1.98
CA THR A 203 13.74 4.41 2.35
C THR A 203 14.40 5.79 2.29
N ALA A 204 15.61 5.92 2.81
CA ALA A 204 16.34 7.19 2.79
C ALA A 204 16.64 7.69 1.36
N ASN A 205 16.98 6.79 0.44
CA ASN A 205 17.25 7.15 -0.95
C ASN A 205 15.98 7.59 -1.70
N THR A 206 14.82 7.05 -1.31
CA THR A 206 13.54 7.44 -1.90
C THR A 206 13.01 8.76 -1.31
N VAL A 207 13.08 8.90 0.01
CA VAL A 207 12.46 10.06 0.71
C VAL A 207 13.31 11.33 0.59
N ARG A 208 14.64 11.21 0.59
CA ARG A 208 15.54 12.38 0.54
C ARG A 208 15.32 13.29 -0.68
N PRO A 209 15.21 12.80 -1.93
CA PRO A 209 14.88 13.63 -3.07
C PRO A 209 13.53 14.36 -2.91
N ALA A 210 12.50 13.69 -2.40
CA ALA A 210 11.19 14.29 -2.17
C ALA A 210 11.26 15.43 -1.15
N LEU A 211 11.96 15.25 -0.03
CA LEU A 211 12.20 16.33 0.96
C LEU A 211 12.98 17.52 0.37
N GLN A 212 13.86 17.24 -0.58
CA GLN A 212 14.68 18.29 -1.19
C GLN A 212 13.96 19.08 -2.27
N LEU A 213 13.10 18.45 -3.05
CA LEU A 213 12.50 19.00 -4.27
C LEU A 213 11.02 19.35 -4.09
N ILE A 214 10.24 18.51 -3.40
CA ILE A 214 8.81 18.69 -3.17
C ILE A 214 8.56 19.40 -1.83
N LYS A 215 9.31 19.03 -0.79
CA LYS A 215 9.21 19.49 0.60
C LYS A 215 7.97 18.93 1.32
N THR A 216 7.71 19.46 2.52
CA THR A 216 6.53 19.15 3.34
C THR A 216 5.36 20.05 2.96
N HIS A 217 4.16 19.62 3.26
CA HIS A 217 2.98 20.49 3.27
C HIS A 217 3.17 21.62 4.31
N ASP A 218 2.60 22.80 4.05
CA ASP A 218 2.83 24.01 4.88
C ASP A 218 2.47 23.79 6.37
N ASN A 219 1.52 22.93 6.67
CA ASN A 219 1.06 22.63 8.03
C ASN A 219 1.80 21.45 8.69
N ALA A 220 2.66 20.74 7.97
CA ALA A 220 3.38 19.58 8.48
C ALA A 220 4.77 19.97 8.99
N LYS A 221 5.02 19.80 10.28
CA LYS A 221 6.34 20.03 10.89
C LYS A 221 7.29 18.87 10.62
N VAL A 222 6.76 17.66 10.51
CA VAL A 222 7.50 16.44 10.24
C VAL A 222 6.86 15.67 9.07
N VAL A 223 7.67 14.90 8.35
CA VAL A 223 7.17 13.88 7.44
C VAL A 223 6.93 12.62 8.24
N SER A 224 5.76 12.04 8.10
CA SER A 224 5.41 10.78 8.74
C SER A 224 5.03 9.72 7.72
N SER A 225 5.03 8.47 8.16
CA SER A 225 4.63 7.31 7.37
C SER A 225 3.55 6.51 8.06
N VAL A 226 2.65 5.91 7.28
CA VAL A 226 1.60 5.04 7.81
C VAL A 226 1.60 3.68 7.11
N PHE A 227 1.26 2.63 7.87
CA PHE A 227 0.88 1.33 7.33
C PHE A 227 -0.61 1.09 7.54
N PHE A 228 -1.26 0.62 6.49
CA PHE A 228 -2.61 0.06 6.60
C PHE A 228 -2.49 -1.42 6.90
N MET A 229 -2.77 -1.80 8.13
CA MET A 229 -2.67 -3.17 8.62
C MET A 229 -3.99 -3.89 8.36
N LEU A 230 -3.98 -4.80 7.40
CA LEU A 230 -5.14 -5.62 7.03
C LEU A 230 -5.20 -6.85 7.94
N LEU A 231 -5.78 -6.71 9.13
CA LEU A 231 -6.01 -7.79 10.06
C LEU A 231 -7.18 -8.67 9.58
N PRO A 232 -7.44 -9.84 10.17
CA PRO A 232 -8.50 -10.74 9.68
C PRO A 232 -9.87 -10.09 9.53
N GLU A 233 -10.26 -9.18 10.46
CA GLU A 233 -11.60 -8.61 10.53
C GLU A 233 -11.65 -7.07 10.46
N GLN A 234 -10.51 -6.41 10.49
CA GLN A 234 -10.44 -4.95 10.54
C GLN A 234 -9.20 -4.40 9.85
N VAL A 235 -9.25 -3.12 9.48
CA VAL A 235 -8.13 -2.35 8.98
C VAL A 235 -7.70 -1.37 10.05
N LEU A 236 -6.43 -1.40 10.44
CA LEU A 236 -5.83 -0.44 11.35
C LEU A 236 -4.79 0.41 10.61
N VAL A 237 -4.59 1.64 11.08
CA VAL A 237 -3.55 2.53 10.59
C VAL A 237 -2.47 2.66 11.65
N TYR A 238 -1.23 2.32 11.31
CA TYR A 238 -0.07 2.46 12.19
C TYR A 238 0.81 3.60 11.70
N GLY A 239 1.14 4.54 12.56
CA GLY A 239 2.04 5.66 12.31
C GLY A 239 2.88 6.00 13.55
N ASP A 240 4.12 6.41 13.43
CA ASP A 240 5.00 6.38 12.28
C ASP A 240 5.63 5.00 12.12
N CYS A 241 5.90 4.59 10.88
CA CYS A 241 6.42 3.24 10.62
C CYS A 241 7.88 3.21 10.18
N ALA A 242 8.45 4.31 9.64
CA ALA A 242 9.73 4.19 8.94
C ALA A 242 10.56 5.48 8.85
N ILE A 243 10.06 6.63 9.28
CA ILE A 243 10.71 7.92 9.04
C ILE A 243 11.33 8.49 10.32
N ASN A 244 10.59 8.51 11.43
CA ASN A 244 11.01 9.16 12.67
C ASN A 244 11.34 8.11 13.74
N PRO A 245 12.64 7.79 13.97
CA PRO A 245 13.02 6.72 14.90
C PRO A 245 12.76 7.07 16.37
N ASP A 246 12.87 8.34 16.74
CA ASP A 246 12.66 8.82 18.12
C ASP A 246 12.05 10.23 18.11
N PRO A 247 10.76 10.36 17.79
CA PRO A 247 10.08 11.65 17.77
C PRO A 247 9.93 12.21 19.19
N ASN A 248 10.05 13.53 19.35
CA ASN A 248 9.69 14.20 20.59
C ASN A 248 8.15 14.30 20.72
N ALA A 249 7.66 14.85 21.84
CA ALA A 249 6.20 14.91 22.11
C ALA A 249 5.43 15.74 21.07
N GLU A 250 5.99 16.85 20.59
CA GLU A 250 5.41 17.70 19.56
C GLU A 250 5.33 16.98 18.21
N GLU A 251 6.41 16.31 17.81
CA GLU A 251 6.49 15.52 16.59
C GLU A 251 5.56 14.32 16.64
N LEU A 252 5.47 13.63 17.80
CA LEU A 252 4.57 12.51 17.97
C LEU A 252 3.09 12.94 17.90
N ALA A 253 2.75 14.12 18.40
CA ALA A 253 1.43 14.70 18.23
C ALA A 253 1.10 15.02 16.76
N ASP A 254 2.06 15.56 16.01
CA ASP A 254 1.93 15.79 14.56
C ASP A 254 1.74 14.46 13.81
N ILE A 255 2.50 13.42 14.14
CA ILE A 255 2.37 12.07 13.57
C ILE A 255 0.97 11.50 13.81
N ALA A 256 0.44 11.65 15.02
CA ALA A 256 -0.90 11.20 15.37
C ALA A 256 -1.99 11.88 14.52
N ILE A 257 -1.90 13.20 14.37
CA ILE A 257 -2.84 13.99 13.55
C ILE A 257 -2.75 13.60 12.08
N GLN A 258 -1.55 13.50 11.50
CA GLN A 258 -1.34 13.08 10.11
C GLN A 258 -1.83 11.64 9.86
N SER A 259 -1.67 10.75 10.86
CA SER A 259 -2.18 9.37 10.78
C SER A 259 -3.70 9.32 10.77
N ALA A 260 -4.36 10.17 11.58
CA ALA A 260 -5.81 10.33 11.57
C ALA A 260 -6.32 10.89 10.23
N GLU A 261 -5.68 11.93 9.70
CA GLU A 261 -6.01 12.49 8.38
C GLU A 261 -5.83 11.45 7.26
N SER A 262 -4.79 10.63 7.35
CA SER A 262 -4.58 9.52 6.43
C SER A 262 -5.70 8.48 6.53
N ALA A 263 -6.13 8.12 7.73
CA ALA A 263 -7.25 7.21 7.94
C ALA A 263 -8.55 7.76 7.32
N GLU A 264 -8.88 9.02 7.58
CA GLU A 264 -10.05 9.71 7.01
C GLU A 264 -10.03 9.71 5.47
N ALA A 265 -8.86 10.05 4.88
CA ALA A 265 -8.69 10.07 3.43
C ALA A 265 -8.97 8.70 2.77
N PHE A 266 -8.72 7.62 3.51
CA PHE A 266 -8.98 6.25 3.06
C PHE A 266 -10.34 5.70 3.50
N GLY A 267 -11.18 6.52 4.15
CA GLY A 267 -12.55 6.17 4.54
C GLY A 267 -12.65 5.37 5.84
N ILE A 268 -11.64 5.47 6.69
CA ILE A 268 -11.60 4.90 8.04
C ILE A 268 -11.90 6.04 9.03
N GLU A 269 -12.92 5.88 9.86
CA GLU A 269 -13.20 6.82 10.96
C GLU A 269 -12.07 6.72 12.01
N PRO A 270 -11.33 7.82 12.26
CA PRO A 270 -10.17 7.75 13.12
C PRO A 270 -10.56 7.74 14.60
N VAL A 271 -10.08 6.71 15.31
CA VAL A 271 -9.99 6.67 16.76
C VAL A 271 -8.52 6.41 17.09
N VAL A 272 -7.85 7.39 17.64
CA VAL A 272 -6.38 7.39 17.77
C VAL A 272 -5.96 6.89 19.14
N ALA A 273 -5.17 5.83 19.17
CA ALA A 273 -4.52 5.33 20.38
C ALA A 273 -3.04 5.70 20.36
N MET A 274 -2.59 6.47 21.33
CA MET A 274 -1.19 6.81 21.51
C MET A 274 -0.49 5.70 22.28
N ILE A 275 0.24 4.86 21.53
CA ILE A 275 0.78 3.60 22.05
C ILE A 275 2.00 3.82 22.94
N SER A 276 2.01 3.10 24.06
CA SER A 276 3.11 3.01 25.02
C SER A 276 3.18 1.59 25.60
N TYR A 277 4.27 1.27 26.31
CA TYR A 277 4.36 0.04 27.09
C TYR A 277 3.51 0.09 28.38
N SER A 278 2.88 1.22 28.68
CA SER A 278 2.05 1.45 29.87
C SER A 278 0.72 2.05 29.49
N THR A 279 -0.34 1.65 30.20
CA THR A 279 -1.69 2.22 30.06
C THR A 279 -1.96 3.21 31.19
N GLY A 280 -2.39 4.43 30.85
CA GLY A 280 -2.75 5.48 31.81
C GLY A 280 -1.60 5.84 32.75
N GLU A 281 -1.83 5.71 34.05
CA GLU A 281 -0.87 6.01 35.10
C GLU A 281 -0.14 4.77 35.67
N SER A 282 -0.31 3.60 35.05
CA SER A 282 0.23 2.35 35.56
C SER A 282 1.75 2.25 35.48
N GLY A 283 2.41 3.08 34.68
CA GLY A 283 3.85 3.15 34.53
C GLY A 283 4.39 4.58 34.53
N SER A 284 5.70 4.67 34.68
CA SER A 284 6.43 5.94 34.65
C SER A 284 7.73 5.79 33.86
N GLY A 285 8.22 6.89 33.31
CA GLY A 285 9.46 6.97 32.56
C GLY A 285 9.36 7.96 31.42
N GLN A 286 10.51 8.35 30.88
CA GLN A 286 10.59 9.39 29.85
C GLN A 286 9.72 9.10 28.61
N ASP A 287 9.64 7.85 28.18
CA ASP A 287 8.82 7.47 27.02
C ASP A 287 7.33 7.54 27.34
N VAL A 288 6.90 7.17 28.55
CA VAL A 288 5.49 7.31 28.97
C VAL A 288 5.11 8.79 29.07
N ASP A 289 5.99 9.61 29.66
CA ASP A 289 5.77 11.05 29.81
C ASP A 289 5.72 11.75 28.43
N LYS A 290 6.58 11.33 27.50
CA LYS A 290 6.55 11.78 26.11
C LYS A 290 5.20 11.48 25.43
N VAL A 291 4.70 10.25 25.55
CA VAL A 291 3.41 9.86 24.95
C VAL A 291 2.25 10.59 25.63
N ARG A 292 2.27 10.76 26.94
CA ARG A 292 1.26 11.52 27.69
C ARG A 292 1.19 12.99 27.22
N GLU A 293 2.34 13.63 27.09
CA GLU A 293 2.43 15.01 26.60
C GLU A 293 2.00 15.12 25.13
N ALA A 294 2.41 14.18 24.28
CA ALA A 294 1.96 14.11 22.88
C ALA A 294 0.45 13.97 22.76
N THR A 295 -0.16 13.13 23.60
CA THR A 295 -1.62 12.94 23.68
C THR A 295 -2.33 14.25 24.05
N ARG A 296 -1.82 14.96 25.06
CA ARG A 296 -2.35 16.26 25.47
C ARG A 296 -2.28 17.28 24.32
N ILE A 297 -1.12 17.40 23.68
CA ILE A 297 -0.90 18.32 22.55
C ILE A 297 -1.83 17.99 21.38
N ALA A 298 -1.94 16.73 21.02
CA ALA A 298 -2.79 16.30 19.90
C ALA A 298 -4.28 16.59 20.17
N ARG A 299 -4.77 16.36 21.38
CA ARG A 299 -6.14 16.71 21.80
C ARG A 299 -6.40 18.22 21.76
N GLU A 300 -5.43 19.03 22.14
CA GLU A 300 -5.57 20.50 22.09
C GLU A 300 -5.61 21.02 20.66
N ARG A 301 -4.82 20.43 19.76
CA ARG A 301 -4.76 20.85 18.34
C ARG A 301 -5.94 20.34 17.52
N ARG A 302 -6.46 19.15 17.84
CA ARG A 302 -7.56 18.51 17.15
C ARG A 302 -8.61 17.99 18.17
N PRO A 303 -9.38 18.90 18.78
CA PRO A 303 -10.40 18.54 19.78
C PRO A 303 -11.60 17.77 19.18
N ASP A 304 -11.72 17.75 17.87
CA ASP A 304 -12.70 16.98 17.10
C ASP A 304 -12.36 15.50 16.99
N LEU A 305 -11.07 15.13 17.15
CA LEU A 305 -10.62 13.74 17.07
C LEU A 305 -10.74 13.03 18.41
N LEU A 306 -11.16 11.78 18.36
CA LEU A 306 -11.09 10.87 19.50
C LEU A 306 -9.65 10.36 19.64
N ILE A 307 -8.92 10.90 20.61
CA ILE A 307 -7.52 10.55 20.87
C ILE A 307 -7.39 10.12 22.33
N ASP A 308 -6.82 8.95 22.59
CA ASP A 308 -6.52 8.49 23.92
C ASP A 308 -5.09 7.92 24.04
N GLY A 309 -4.53 7.99 25.24
CA GLY A 309 -3.18 7.50 25.56
C GLY A 309 -2.58 8.15 26.80
N PRO A 310 -1.50 7.54 27.32
CA PRO A 310 -0.81 6.35 26.81
C PRO A 310 -1.64 5.07 26.95
N LEU A 311 -1.59 4.17 25.97
CA LEU A 311 -2.27 2.88 25.94
C LEU A 311 -1.31 1.77 25.51
N GLN A 312 -1.43 0.58 26.11
CA GLN A 312 -0.80 -0.60 25.56
C GLN A 312 -1.53 -1.06 24.30
N TYR A 313 -0.81 -1.74 23.41
CA TYR A 313 -1.38 -2.14 22.11
C TYR A 313 -2.58 -3.08 22.25
N ASP A 314 -2.55 -4.02 23.15
CA ASP A 314 -3.66 -4.95 23.42
C ASP A 314 -4.92 -4.22 23.90
N ALA A 315 -4.76 -3.24 24.80
CA ALA A 315 -5.86 -2.39 25.24
C ALA A 315 -6.44 -1.52 24.12
N ALA A 316 -5.61 -1.13 23.14
CA ALA A 316 -6.05 -0.30 22.01
C ALA A 316 -6.71 -1.10 20.87
N ALA A 317 -6.28 -2.34 20.63
CA ALA A 317 -6.61 -3.10 19.42
C ALA A 317 -7.51 -4.33 19.66
N ILE A 318 -7.61 -4.82 20.90
CA ILE A 318 -8.34 -6.05 21.26
C ILE A 318 -9.54 -5.70 22.14
N GLU A 319 -10.73 -5.81 21.57
CA GLU A 319 -12.01 -5.42 22.19
C GLU A 319 -12.27 -6.07 23.57
N SER A 320 -11.72 -7.27 23.83
CA SER A 320 -11.89 -7.95 25.12
C SER A 320 -10.95 -7.46 26.20
N VAL A 321 -9.99 -6.59 25.88
CA VAL A 321 -8.96 -6.06 26.79
C VAL A 321 -9.20 -4.57 27.07
N GLY A 322 -9.75 -3.83 26.11
CA GLY A 322 -10.00 -2.38 26.20
C GLY A 322 -11.33 -1.99 26.81
#